data_32e9e498a927c6a88bc9baaeb888beaa
#
_entry.id   32e9e498a927c6a88bc9baaeb888beaa
#
_cell.length_a   1.000
_cell.length_b   1.000
_cell.length_c   1.000
_cell.angle_alpha   90.00
_cell.angle_beta   90.00
_cell.angle_gamma   90.00
#
_symmetry.space_group_name_H-M   'P 1'
#
loop_
_entity.id
_entity.type
_entity.pdbx_description
1 polymer ?
#
loop_
_entity_poly.entity_id
_entity_poly.type
_entity_poly.pdbx_seq_one_letter_code
_entity_poly.pdbx_strand_id
1 'polypeptide(L)'
;DNLPQSINIYGNNTVLAIPEIGYQFDYWEYNGSFISNSNSSSTSIDILSNASLTAHFSKIEFEVLFDISHIEGGEIYLNNELITNLPASKTLLYGDNYTIHIELTTNYLLNYWEVFNTTIPINTLEDFDISFTQADTIIAHLDHLYSLTLTVEPDGAGIVLGNGEELQLAP
;
A
#
# COMPACT_ATOMS: atom_id res chain seq x y z
N ASP A 1 -19.41 -20.56 6.34
CA ASP A 1 -20.18 -21.13 5.21
C ASP A 1 -21.42 -20.26 5.00
N ASN A 2 -21.36 -19.34 4.05
CA ASN A 2 -22.49 -18.48 3.67
C ASN A 2 -23.42 -19.22 2.69
N LEU A 3 -24.06 -20.28 3.18
CA LEU A 3 -25.18 -20.89 2.47
C LEU A 3 -26.40 -19.94 2.56
N PRO A 4 -27.16 -19.77 1.47
CA PRO A 4 -28.39 -19.01 1.51
C PRO A 4 -29.32 -19.59 2.58
N GLN A 5 -29.71 -18.72 3.52
CA GLN A 5 -30.66 -19.11 4.57
C GLN A 5 -32.07 -18.73 4.14
N SER A 6 -33.00 -19.66 4.28
CA SER A 6 -34.41 -19.38 4.05
C SER A 6 -35.13 -19.19 5.37
N ILE A 7 -35.83 -18.08 5.51
CA ILE A 7 -36.67 -17.77 6.65
C ILE A 7 -38.12 -17.52 6.19
N ASN A 8 -39.08 -17.90 7.00
CA ASN A 8 -40.48 -17.58 6.75
C ASN A 8 -40.83 -16.28 7.44
N ILE A 9 -40.99 -15.21 6.66
CA ILE A 9 -41.38 -13.90 7.14
C ILE A 9 -42.55 -13.38 6.33
N TYR A 10 -43.33 -12.46 6.93
CA TYR A 10 -44.52 -11.86 6.33
C TYR A 10 -44.56 -10.36 6.59
N GLY A 11 -45.01 -9.60 5.60
CA GLY A 11 -45.26 -8.17 5.74
C GLY A 11 -43.98 -7.33 5.80
N ASN A 12 -44.08 -6.19 6.46
CA ASN A 12 -42.99 -5.22 6.56
C ASN A 12 -41.95 -5.65 7.61
N ASN A 13 -40.70 -5.75 7.21
CA ASN A 13 -39.58 -6.13 8.06
C ASN A 13 -38.40 -5.18 7.85
N THR A 14 -37.51 -5.07 8.83
CA THR A 14 -36.22 -4.36 8.68
C THR A 14 -35.11 -5.39 8.53
N VAL A 15 -34.24 -5.17 7.56
CA VAL A 15 -33.02 -5.93 7.33
C VAL A 15 -31.81 -5.05 7.56
N LEU A 16 -30.74 -5.64 8.03
CA LEU A 16 -29.48 -4.96 8.33
C LEU A 16 -28.31 -5.80 7.78
N ALA A 17 -27.51 -5.20 6.93
CA ALA A 17 -26.23 -5.74 6.49
C ALA A 17 -25.12 -5.15 7.36
N ILE A 18 -24.30 -6.02 7.94
CA ILE A 18 -23.19 -5.64 8.80
C ILE A 18 -21.90 -6.10 8.08
N PRO A 19 -21.08 -5.15 7.58
CA PRO A 19 -19.81 -5.51 6.97
C PRO A 19 -18.84 -6.11 7.99
N GLU A 20 -18.06 -7.09 7.56
CA GLU A 20 -16.86 -7.53 8.28
C GLU A 20 -15.76 -6.47 8.18
N ILE A 21 -14.73 -6.57 9.05
CA ILE A 21 -13.59 -5.66 9.06
C ILE A 21 -12.93 -5.65 7.67
N GLY A 22 -12.69 -4.46 7.13
CA GLY A 22 -12.09 -4.26 5.81
C GLY A 22 -13.08 -4.30 4.64
N TYR A 23 -14.36 -4.47 4.92
CA TYR A 23 -15.42 -4.40 3.91
C TYR A 23 -16.36 -3.23 4.18
N GLN A 24 -17.00 -2.76 3.12
CA GLN A 24 -18.11 -1.81 3.17
C GLN A 24 -19.33 -2.43 2.48
N PHE A 25 -20.52 -2.01 2.92
CA PHE A 25 -21.75 -2.38 2.26
C PHE A 25 -21.93 -1.53 1.00
N ASP A 26 -22.27 -2.19 -0.12
CA ASP A 26 -22.51 -1.50 -1.39
C ASP A 26 -24.00 -1.33 -1.63
N TYR A 27 -24.73 -2.44 -1.78
CA TYR A 27 -26.15 -2.38 -2.07
C TYR A 27 -26.85 -3.73 -1.80
N TRP A 28 -28.19 -3.67 -1.80
CA TRP A 28 -29.06 -4.82 -1.80
C TRP A 28 -29.50 -5.16 -3.22
N GLU A 29 -29.29 -6.38 -3.66
CA GLU A 29 -29.95 -6.98 -4.81
C GLU A 29 -31.18 -7.73 -4.34
N TYR A 30 -32.31 -7.53 -5.00
CA TYR A 30 -33.59 -8.09 -4.56
C TYR A 30 -34.48 -8.51 -5.72
N ASN A 31 -35.33 -9.53 -5.46
CA ASN A 31 -36.35 -10.02 -6.39
C ASN A 31 -37.57 -10.47 -5.59
N GLY A 32 -38.79 -10.17 -6.08
CA GLY A 32 -40.05 -10.59 -5.47
C GLY A 32 -40.46 -9.83 -4.20
N SER A 33 -39.76 -8.75 -3.83
CA SER A 33 -40.07 -7.91 -2.69
C SER A 33 -40.02 -6.43 -3.07
N PHE A 34 -40.57 -5.59 -2.22
CA PHE A 34 -40.34 -4.14 -2.26
C PHE A 34 -39.27 -3.77 -1.22
N ILE A 35 -38.30 -2.97 -1.62
CA ILE A 35 -37.26 -2.44 -0.74
C ILE A 35 -37.31 -0.91 -0.75
N SER A 36 -37.26 -0.27 0.41
CA SER A 36 -37.39 1.17 0.52
C SER A 36 -36.12 1.92 0.08
N ASN A 37 -34.93 1.34 0.36
CA ASN A 37 -33.65 1.89 -0.09
C ASN A 37 -32.61 0.77 -0.24
N SER A 38 -32.26 0.45 -1.48
CA SER A 38 -31.27 -0.61 -1.78
C SER A 38 -29.83 -0.21 -1.46
N ASN A 39 -29.52 1.08 -1.31
CA ASN A 39 -28.16 1.58 -1.02
C ASN A 39 -27.94 1.87 0.47
N SER A 40 -28.88 1.51 1.34
CA SER A 40 -28.73 1.63 2.79
C SER A 40 -28.51 0.26 3.41
N SER A 41 -27.47 0.10 4.21
CA SER A 41 -27.21 -1.15 4.94
C SER A 41 -28.35 -1.57 5.86
N SER A 42 -29.13 -0.58 6.37
CA SER A 42 -30.37 -0.83 7.10
C SER A 42 -31.55 -0.32 6.28
N THR A 43 -32.48 -1.22 5.92
CA THR A 43 -33.61 -0.87 5.06
C THR A 43 -34.84 -1.66 5.42
N SER A 44 -36.02 -1.12 5.07
CA SER A 44 -37.30 -1.84 5.21
C SER A 44 -37.62 -2.60 3.94
N ILE A 45 -38.10 -3.82 4.11
CA ILE A 45 -38.58 -4.68 3.01
C ILE A 45 -40.04 -5.06 3.27
N ASP A 46 -40.84 -5.16 2.23
CA ASP A 46 -42.20 -5.68 2.31
C ASP A 46 -42.31 -6.96 1.49
N ILE A 47 -42.61 -8.07 2.16
CA ILE A 47 -42.65 -9.42 1.56
C ILE A 47 -44.10 -9.80 1.31
N LEU A 48 -44.47 -9.82 0.03
CA LEU A 48 -45.82 -10.14 -0.45
C LEU A 48 -45.87 -11.51 -1.19
N SER A 49 -44.71 -12.06 -1.51
CA SER A 49 -44.53 -13.34 -2.19
C SER A 49 -43.16 -13.91 -1.88
N ASN A 50 -42.85 -15.09 -2.43
CA ASN A 50 -41.49 -15.63 -2.37
C ASN A 50 -40.51 -14.61 -2.94
N ALA A 51 -39.48 -14.27 -2.18
CA ALA A 51 -38.51 -13.24 -2.52
C ALA A 51 -37.08 -13.69 -2.21
N SER A 52 -36.13 -13.05 -2.87
CA SER A 52 -34.70 -13.15 -2.55
C SER A 52 -34.12 -11.78 -2.26
N LEU A 53 -33.17 -11.74 -1.35
CA LEU A 53 -32.43 -10.54 -0.99
C LEU A 53 -30.96 -10.92 -0.77
N THR A 54 -30.06 -10.22 -1.47
CA THR A 54 -28.61 -10.43 -1.37
C THR A 54 -27.95 -9.11 -0.99
N ALA A 55 -27.14 -9.13 0.06
CA ALA A 55 -26.28 -8.02 0.44
C ALA A 55 -24.96 -8.12 -0.33
N HIS A 56 -24.56 -7.04 -0.99
CA HIS A 56 -23.29 -6.92 -1.69
C HIS A 56 -22.33 -6.08 -0.87
N PHE A 57 -21.08 -6.53 -0.78
CA PHE A 57 -20.01 -5.86 -0.06
C PHE A 57 -18.76 -5.82 -0.94
N SER A 58 -18.00 -4.73 -0.85
CA SER A 58 -16.68 -4.58 -1.44
C SER A 58 -15.62 -4.36 -0.37
N LYS A 59 -14.36 -4.62 -0.69
CA LYS A 59 -13.24 -4.21 0.16
C LYS A 59 -13.15 -2.70 0.21
N ILE A 60 -12.76 -2.17 1.37
CA ILE A 60 -12.48 -0.74 1.54
C ILE A 60 -11.24 -0.40 0.72
N GLU A 61 -11.34 0.67 -0.06
CA GLU A 61 -10.25 1.24 -0.85
C GLU A 61 -9.76 2.53 -0.19
N PHE A 62 -8.46 2.80 -0.31
CA PHE A 62 -7.86 4.07 0.13
C PHE A 62 -6.61 4.39 -0.69
N GLU A 63 -6.22 5.66 -0.65
CA GLU A 63 -5.04 6.15 -1.35
C GLU A 63 -3.79 6.01 -0.49
N VAL A 64 -2.73 5.47 -1.08
CA VAL A 64 -1.38 5.46 -0.52
C VAL A 64 -0.48 6.29 -1.43
N LEU A 65 0.15 7.32 -0.86
CA LEU A 65 1.10 8.18 -1.55
C LEU A 65 2.48 7.55 -1.49
N PHE A 66 3.14 7.43 -2.65
CA PHE A 66 4.54 7.02 -2.78
C PHE A 66 5.39 8.20 -3.18
N ASP A 67 6.54 8.36 -2.54
CA ASP A 67 7.50 9.41 -2.83
C ASP A 67 8.95 8.93 -2.62
N ILE A 68 9.91 9.70 -3.10
CA ILE A 68 11.34 9.44 -3.04
C ILE A 68 12.08 10.75 -2.79
N SER A 69 13.03 10.75 -1.85
CA SER A 69 13.75 11.98 -1.48
C SER A 69 14.64 12.55 -2.59
N HIS A 70 15.11 11.69 -3.52
CA HIS A 70 15.91 12.04 -4.68
C HIS A 70 15.36 11.34 -5.90
N ILE A 71 14.60 12.05 -6.72
CA ILE A 71 13.86 11.48 -7.86
C ILE A 71 14.77 10.80 -8.90
N GLU A 72 16.02 11.24 -9.03
CA GLU A 72 17.04 10.66 -9.90
C GLU A 72 17.73 9.43 -9.28
N GLY A 73 17.48 9.17 -7.98
CA GLY A 73 18.19 8.15 -7.20
C GLY A 73 17.66 6.74 -7.33
N GLY A 74 16.48 6.56 -7.90
CA GLY A 74 15.89 5.24 -8.07
C GLY A 74 14.46 5.24 -8.59
N GLU A 75 13.92 4.04 -8.75
CA GLU A 75 12.57 3.77 -9.21
C GLU A 75 11.85 2.88 -8.20
N ILE A 76 10.62 3.25 -7.83
CA ILE A 76 9.78 2.48 -6.87
C ILE A 76 8.79 1.61 -7.66
N TYR A 77 8.69 0.36 -7.24
CA TYR A 77 7.77 -0.63 -7.80
C TYR A 77 6.79 -1.11 -6.72
N LEU A 78 5.54 -1.29 -7.11
CA LEU A 78 4.49 -1.91 -6.32
C LEU A 78 4.04 -3.20 -7.02
N ASN A 79 4.21 -4.36 -6.38
CA ASN A 79 3.92 -5.67 -6.98
C ASN A 79 4.58 -5.85 -8.37
N ASN A 80 5.84 -5.42 -8.52
CA ASN A 80 6.62 -5.40 -9.78
C ASN A 80 6.10 -4.43 -10.86
N GLU A 81 5.16 -3.55 -10.54
CA GLU A 81 4.71 -2.49 -11.45
C GLU A 81 5.36 -1.16 -11.06
N LEU A 82 6.04 -0.53 -12.02
CA LEU A 82 6.71 0.77 -11.83
C LEU A 82 5.71 1.86 -11.46
N ILE A 83 5.98 2.58 -10.38
CA ILE A 83 5.23 3.80 -10.01
C ILE A 83 5.86 4.99 -10.73
N THR A 84 5.14 5.51 -11.72
CA THR A 84 5.59 6.66 -12.51
C THR A 84 5.17 7.98 -11.91
N ASN A 85 5.93 9.05 -12.21
CA ASN A 85 5.61 10.44 -11.84
C ASN A 85 5.51 10.68 -10.33
N LEU A 86 6.47 10.16 -9.56
CA LEU A 86 6.56 10.41 -8.12
C LEU A 86 6.62 11.93 -7.80
N PRO A 87 5.94 12.40 -6.72
CA PRO A 87 5.08 11.62 -5.84
C PRO A 87 3.78 11.20 -6.51
N ALA A 88 3.34 9.96 -6.29
CA ALA A 88 2.18 9.38 -6.93
C ALA A 88 1.31 8.58 -5.96
N SER A 89 -0.01 8.73 -6.05
CA SER A 89 -0.96 7.93 -5.28
C SER A 89 -1.37 6.66 -6.03
N LYS A 90 -1.59 5.59 -5.26
CA LYS A 90 -2.17 4.34 -5.72
C LYS A 90 -3.36 3.97 -4.85
N THR A 91 -4.45 3.54 -5.47
CA THR A 91 -5.61 2.99 -4.76
C THR A 91 -5.32 1.56 -4.36
N LEU A 92 -5.33 1.29 -3.06
CA LEU A 92 -5.03 -0.02 -2.48
C LEU A 92 -6.23 -0.55 -1.69
N LEU A 93 -6.31 -1.88 -1.54
CA LEU A 93 -7.39 -2.56 -0.84
C LEU A 93 -6.99 -2.89 0.60
N TYR A 94 -7.93 -2.75 1.52
CA TYR A 94 -7.75 -3.06 2.95
C TYR A 94 -7.18 -4.46 3.17
N GLY A 95 -6.08 -4.55 3.89
CA GLY A 95 -5.49 -5.80 4.36
C GLY A 95 -4.88 -6.69 3.27
N ASP A 96 -4.88 -6.26 2.01
CA ASP A 96 -4.15 -6.96 0.97
C ASP A 96 -2.64 -6.78 1.17
N ASN A 97 -1.88 -7.79 0.77
CA ASN A 97 -0.43 -7.77 0.88
C ASN A 97 0.18 -7.20 -0.39
N TYR A 98 1.09 -6.25 -0.25
CA TYR A 98 1.78 -5.58 -1.34
C TYR A 98 3.28 -5.71 -1.16
N THR A 99 3.99 -6.05 -2.23
CA THR A 99 5.46 -6.02 -2.26
C THR A 99 5.90 -4.67 -2.78
N ILE A 100 6.74 -3.98 -2.01
CA ILE A 100 7.39 -2.73 -2.40
C ILE A 100 8.84 -3.05 -2.69
N HIS A 101 9.33 -2.55 -3.83
CA HIS A 101 10.71 -2.70 -4.29
C HIS A 101 11.24 -1.35 -4.76
N ILE A 102 12.54 -1.11 -4.58
CA ILE A 102 13.26 0.03 -5.16
C ILE A 102 14.45 -0.45 -5.99
N GLU A 103 14.53 0.00 -7.24
CA GLU A 103 15.75 -0.10 -8.05
C GLU A 103 16.55 1.20 -7.91
N LEU A 104 17.76 1.08 -7.33
CA LEU A 104 18.64 2.22 -7.13
C LEU A 104 19.48 2.51 -8.36
N THR A 105 19.64 3.79 -8.68
CA THR A 105 20.63 4.21 -9.70
C THR A 105 22.03 4.23 -9.09
N THR A 106 23.04 4.22 -9.96
CA THR A 106 24.44 4.33 -9.54
C THR A 106 24.67 5.59 -8.71
N ASN A 107 25.42 5.49 -7.65
CA ASN A 107 25.74 6.55 -6.67
C ASN A 107 24.61 6.93 -5.70
N TYR A 108 23.58 6.09 -5.55
CA TYR A 108 22.60 6.25 -4.48
C TYR A 108 22.54 4.97 -3.65
N LEU A 109 22.21 5.16 -2.36
CA LEU A 109 21.90 4.08 -1.41
C LEU A 109 20.56 4.36 -0.77
N LEU A 110 19.79 3.30 -0.52
CA LEU A 110 18.61 3.38 0.34
C LEU A 110 19.07 3.52 1.79
N ASN A 111 18.73 4.65 2.41
CA ASN A 111 18.95 4.86 3.83
C ASN A 111 17.86 4.17 4.66
N TYR A 112 16.59 4.53 4.41
CA TYR A 112 15.43 3.87 5.03
C TYR A 112 14.13 4.23 4.30
N TRP A 113 13.09 3.43 4.60
CA TRP A 113 11.73 3.74 4.25
C TRP A 113 11.02 4.42 5.42
N GLU A 114 10.31 5.50 5.16
CA GLU A 114 9.39 6.15 6.09
C GLU A 114 7.96 5.78 5.72
N VAL A 115 7.19 5.29 6.70
CA VAL A 115 5.76 4.98 6.56
C VAL A 115 5.03 5.66 7.70
N PHE A 116 4.03 6.49 7.39
CA PHE A 116 3.48 7.44 8.37
C PHE A 116 2.45 6.83 9.31
N ASN A 117 1.54 6.02 8.80
CA ASN A 117 0.40 5.51 9.56
C ASN A 117 0.47 4.02 9.86
N THR A 118 1.30 3.29 9.14
CA THR A 118 1.52 1.85 9.34
C THR A 118 2.83 1.65 10.06
N THR A 119 2.80 0.96 11.21
CA THR A 119 4.03 0.66 11.95
C THR A 119 4.78 -0.45 11.23
N ILE A 120 5.87 -0.09 10.58
CA ILE A 120 6.89 -1.04 10.12
C ILE A 120 8.17 -0.80 10.91
N PRO A 121 9.00 -1.82 11.17
CA PRO A 121 10.37 -1.60 11.62
C PRO A 121 11.09 -0.70 10.61
N ILE A 122 12.03 0.15 11.07
CA ILE A 122 12.90 0.91 10.16
C ILE A 122 13.44 -0.08 9.14
N ASN A 123 13.00 0.09 7.90
CA ASN A 123 13.30 -0.88 6.85
C ASN A 123 14.34 -0.27 5.90
N THR A 124 15.49 -0.95 5.83
CA THR A 124 16.59 -0.61 4.92
C THR A 124 16.70 -1.61 3.77
N LEU A 125 15.71 -2.51 3.64
CA LEU A 125 15.67 -3.49 2.58
C LEU A 125 15.12 -2.85 1.30
N GLU A 126 15.71 -3.20 0.18
CA GLU A 126 15.22 -2.79 -1.14
C GLU A 126 13.85 -3.43 -1.48
N ASP A 127 13.56 -4.59 -0.87
CA ASP A 127 12.29 -5.32 -1.00
C ASP A 127 11.66 -5.56 0.35
N PHE A 128 10.35 -5.32 0.47
CA PHE A 128 9.58 -5.73 1.64
C PHE A 128 8.08 -5.85 1.34
N ASP A 129 7.40 -6.67 2.13
CA ASP A 129 5.97 -6.83 2.07
C ASP A 129 5.28 -5.97 3.14
N ILE A 130 4.16 -5.38 2.77
CA ILE A 130 3.35 -4.52 3.64
C ILE A 130 1.86 -4.69 3.33
N SER A 131 1.03 -4.58 4.36
CA SER A 131 -0.42 -4.48 4.19
C SER A 131 -0.93 -3.21 4.87
N PHE A 132 -1.92 -2.58 4.24
CA PHE A 132 -2.48 -1.31 4.71
C PHE A 132 -3.90 -1.52 5.25
N THR A 133 -4.25 -0.79 6.28
CA THR A 133 -5.60 -0.75 6.87
C THR A 133 -6.23 0.65 6.83
N GLN A 134 -5.51 1.60 6.28
CA GLN A 134 -5.91 3.01 6.11
C GLN A 134 -5.01 3.69 5.08
N ALA A 135 -5.39 4.89 4.67
CA ALA A 135 -4.55 5.76 3.84
C ALA A 135 -3.18 6.01 4.48
N ASP A 136 -2.13 6.02 3.69
CA ASP A 136 -0.76 6.15 4.17
C ASP A 136 0.11 6.96 3.21
N THR A 137 1.34 7.26 3.64
CA THR A 137 2.39 7.83 2.81
C THR A 137 3.66 7.03 3.04
N ILE A 138 4.33 6.68 1.94
CA ILE A 138 5.59 5.93 1.93
C ILE A 138 6.63 6.76 1.22
N ILE A 139 7.77 6.99 1.87
CA ILE A 139 8.89 7.74 1.31
C ILE A 139 10.16 6.90 1.38
N ALA A 140 10.82 6.72 0.22
CA ALA A 140 12.18 6.19 0.17
C ALA A 140 13.17 7.31 0.43
N HIS A 141 13.91 7.23 1.53
CA HIS A 141 14.99 8.15 1.85
C HIS A 141 16.31 7.62 1.32
N LEU A 142 16.91 8.35 0.37
CA LEU A 142 18.14 7.99 -0.30
C LEU A 142 19.29 8.90 0.12
N ASP A 143 20.50 8.33 0.17
CA ASP A 143 21.75 9.04 0.33
C ASP A 143 22.53 9.02 -0.99
N HIS A 144 23.03 10.18 -1.41
CA HIS A 144 23.88 10.29 -2.59
C HIS A 144 25.34 9.99 -2.23
N LEU A 145 25.97 9.09 -3.00
CA LEU A 145 27.38 8.75 -2.85
C LEU A 145 28.23 9.65 -3.72
N TYR A 146 29.22 10.27 -3.12
CA TYR A 146 30.22 11.08 -3.81
C TYR A 146 31.52 10.33 -3.95
N SER A 147 32.17 10.42 -5.11
CA SER A 147 33.50 9.88 -5.31
C SER A 147 34.55 10.88 -4.82
N LEU A 148 35.55 10.40 -4.10
CA LEU A 148 36.74 11.15 -3.73
C LEU A 148 37.94 10.53 -4.45
N THR A 149 38.58 11.29 -5.32
CA THR A 149 39.83 10.88 -5.95
C THR A 149 41.00 11.46 -5.15
N LEU A 150 41.90 10.58 -4.73
CA LEU A 150 43.11 10.96 -4.01
C LEU A 150 44.32 10.59 -4.87
N THR A 151 45.30 11.50 -4.94
CA THR A 151 46.56 11.29 -5.66
C THR A 151 47.73 11.64 -4.76
N VAL A 152 48.84 10.95 -4.92
CA VAL A 152 50.12 11.28 -4.29
C VAL A 152 51.12 11.65 -5.37
N GLU A 153 51.71 12.85 -5.34
CA GLU A 153 52.71 13.33 -6.25
C GLU A 153 53.99 13.74 -5.56
N PRO A 154 55.18 13.32 -6.01
CA PRO A 154 55.35 12.28 -7.03
C PRO A 154 54.98 10.93 -6.52
N ASP A 155 54.74 9.99 -7.43
CA ASP A 155 54.33 8.63 -7.11
C ASP A 155 55.28 7.95 -6.11
N GLY A 156 54.72 7.35 -5.08
CA GLY A 156 55.44 6.72 -3.97
C GLY A 156 56.05 7.68 -2.96
N ALA A 157 55.78 9.00 -3.04
CA ALA A 157 56.32 10.00 -2.08
C ALA A 157 55.66 9.98 -0.71
N GLY A 158 54.50 9.34 -0.58
CA GLY A 158 53.74 9.31 0.66
C GLY A 158 52.55 8.35 0.64
N ILE A 159 51.78 8.39 1.70
CA ILE A 159 50.50 7.66 1.83
C ILE A 159 49.40 8.62 2.25
N VAL A 160 48.16 8.32 1.89
CA VAL A 160 47.00 9.04 2.38
C VAL A 160 46.24 8.15 3.34
N LEU A 161 45.94 8.65 4.51
CA LEU A 161 45.17 7.92 5.54
C LEU A 161 43.77 8.54 5.66
N GLY A 162 42.76 7.68 5.73
CA GLY A 162 41.40 8.02 6.08
C GLY A 162 40.99 7.29 7.37
N ASN A 163 40.46 8.01 8.36
CA ASN A 163 40.07 7.46 9.66
C ASN A 163 41.19 6.64 10.35
N GLY A 164 42.47 6.97 10.09
CA GLY A 164 43.64 6.29 10.66
C GLY A 164 44.08 5.03 9.89
N GLU A 165 43.42 4.66 8.82
CA GLU A 165 43.76 3.54 7.94
C GLU A 165 44.25 4.03 6.58
N GLU A 166 45.11 3.25 5.95
CA GLU A 166 45.61 3.55 4.59
C GLU A 166 44.48 3.39 3.57
N LEU A 167 44.16 4.46 2.84
CA LEU A 167 43.21 4.40 1.76
C LEU A 167 43.88 3.80 0.51
N GLN A 168 43.25 2.76 -0.04
CA GLN A 168 43.69 2.17 -1.31
C GLN A 168 43.47 3.17 -2.43
N LEU A 169 44.53 3.64 -3.03
CA LEU A 169 44.48 4.48 -4.22
C LEU A 169 44.10 3.61 -5.42
N ALA A 170 43.16 4.08 -6.25
CA ALA A 170 42.85 3.41 -7.50
C ALA A 170 44.05 3.47 -8.44
N PRO A 171 44.37 2.39 -9.19
CA PRO A 171 45.47 2.35 -10.14
C PRO A 171 45.28 3.31 -11.30
#